data_3bce916600663f0b73142725d5d9ee8c
#
_entry.id   3bce916600663f0b73142725d5d9ee8c
#
_cell.length_a   1.000
_cell.length_b   1.000
_cell.length_c   1.000
_cell.angle_alpha   90.00
_cell.angle_beta   90.00
_cell.angle_gamma   90.00
#
_symmetry.space_group_name_H-M   'P 1'
#
loop_
_entity.id
_entity.type
_entity.pdbx_description
1 polymer ?
#
loop_
_entity_poly.entity_id
_entity_poly.type
_entity_poly.pdbx_seq_one_letter_code
_entity_poly.pdbx_strand_id
1 'polypeptide(L)'
;MRARRFVPILLGAALLLPLVALAQNLGKWNAPTSQTLLSTELNDLANNTHSDSGQTLTNDISLAIYGDCEVYYQANAAPNTGGSVAVWLRAAYDGTNYAHVYTESSSQTLFIAGLASNPTGVAEQRVVVRNLVFPPMRFRLNLANHSGVTMKSSGSTVRCALYHVNTNG
;
A
#
# COMPACT_ATOMS: atom_id res chain seq x y z
N MET A 1 11.77 -61.49 38.55
CA MET A 1 12.62 -61.28 37.35
C MET A 1 11.73 -60.92 36.18
N ARG A 2 11.75 -59.62 35.75
CA ARG A 2 11.51 -59.11 34.39
C ARG A 2 11.30 -57.61 34.48
N ALA A 3 12.42 -56.90 34.61
CA ALA A 3 12.45 -55.47 34.33
C ALA A 3 13.15 -55.28 33.00
N ARG A 4 12.43 -55.05 31.93
CA ARG A 4 12.95 -54.54 30.64
C ARG A 4 11.79 -54.17 29.73
N ARG A 5 11.72 -52.90 29.34
CA ARG A 5 11.16 -52.38 28.10
C ARG A 5 10.23 -51.15 28.30
N PHE A 6 10.75 -50.04 28.84
CA PHE A 6 10.02 -48.80 28.77
C PHE A 6 10.89 -47.55 28.47
N VAL A 7 12.05 -47.70 27.87
CA VAL A 7 12.95 -46.58 27.65
C VAL A 7 12.87 -45.94 26.24
N PRO A 8 12.41 -46.58 25.15
CA PRO A 8 12.48 -45.92 23.83
C PRO A 8 11.35 -44.95 23.48
N ILE A 9 10.22 -44.97 24.21
CA ILE A 9 9.05 -44.14 23.81
C ILE A 9 9.19 -42.68 24.29
N LEU A 10 9.87 -42.46 25.39
CA LEU A 10 10.06 -41.10 25.94
C LEU A 10 11.07 -40.24 25.16
N LEU A 11 12.05 -40.87 24.51
CA LEU A 11 13.05 -40.14 23.72
C LEU A 11 12.47 -39.60 22.39
N GLY A 12 11.52 -40.30 21.81
CA GLY A 12 10.85 -39.87 20.55
C GLY A 12 9.93 -38.67 20.76
N ALA A 13 9.24 -38.61 21.90
CA ALA A 13 8.34 -37.50 22.20
C ALA A 13 9.09 -36.19 22.54
N ALA A 14 10.26 -36.28 23.17
CA ALA A 14 11.09 -35.13 23.52
C ALA A 14 11.75 -34.46 22.29
N LEU A 15 11.98 -35.19 21.21
CA LEU A 15 12.58 -34.64 19.97
C LEU A 15 11.53 -33.98 19.06
N LEU A 16 10.26 -34.38 19.17
CA LEU A 16 9.19 -33.80 18.35
C LEU A 16 8.67 -32.45 18.88
N LEU A 17 8.75 -32.23 20.17
CA LEU A 17 8.28 -30.98 20.79
C LEU A 17 9.05 -29.73 20.30
N PRO A 18 10.37 -29.72 20.15
CA PRO A 18 11.07 -28.53 19.63
C PRO A 18 10.83 -28.30 18.12
N LEU A 19 10.55 -29.35 17.34
CA LEU A 19 10.24 -29.22 15.91
C LEU A 19 8.85 -28.58 15.70
N VAL A 20 7.88 -28.89 16.55
CA VAL A 20 6.54 -28.29 16.49
C VAL A 20 6.59 -26.83 16.95
N ALA A 21 7.39 -26.53 17.96
CA ALA A 21 7.60 -25.15 18.42
C ALA A 21 8.34 -24.28 17.38
N LEU A 22 9.29 -24.85 16.64
CA LEU A 22 9.97 -24.17 15.53
C LEU A 22 9.04 -23.96 14.32
N ALA A 23 8.11 -24.87 14.07
CA ALA A 23 7.15 -24.72 12.97
C ALA A 23 6.07 -23.67 13.27
N GLN A 24 5.83 -23.33 14.52
CA GLN A 24 4.86 -22.29 14.90
C GLN A 24 5.40 -20.86 14.77
N ASN A 25 6.71 -20.69 14.58
CA ASN A 25 7.35 -19.39 14.35
C ASN A 25 7.44 -19.00 12.87
N LEU A 26 6.70 -19.66 12.00
CA LEU A 26 6.54 -19.23 10.61
C LEU A 26 5.71 -17.93 10.62
N GLY A 27 6.36 -16.87 10.21
CA GLY A 27 5.93 -15.48 10.27
C GLY A 27 4.43 -15.22 10.14
N LYS A 28 3.91 -14.46 11.07
CA LYS A 28 2.53 -13.96 11.00
C LYS A 28 2.50 -12.63 10.27
N TRP A 29 1.53 -12.46 9.40
CA TRP A 29 1.25 -11.14 8.85
C TRP A 29 0.67 -10.23 9.93
N ASN A 30 1.23 -9.05 10.08
CA ASN A 30 0.60 -8.02 10.90
C ASN A 30 -0.73 -7.62 10.27
N ALA A 31 -1.70 -7.28 11.12
CA ALA A 31 -2.93 -6.67 10.64
C ALA A 31 -2.58 -5.36 9.91
N PRO A 32 -3.05 -5.17 8.66
CA PRO A 32 -2.75 -3.98 7.90
C PRO A 32 -3.37 -2.75 8.56
N THR A 33 -2.58 -1.69 8.70
CA THR A 33 -3.07 -0.38 9.14
C THR A 33 -3.44 0.44 7.92
N SER A 34 -4.72 0.65 7.70
CA SER A 34 -5.22 1.48 6.60
C SER A 34 -5.13 2.96 6.95
N GLN A 35 -4.53 3.76 6.08
CA GLN A 35 -4.45 5.21 6.20
C GLN A 35 -4.91 5.89 4.91
N THR A 36 -5.66 6.99 5.05
CA THR A 36 -5.98 7.88 3.92
C THR A 36 -4.81 8.84 3.74
N LEU A 37 -4.16 8.78 2.59
CA LEU A 37 -2.95 9.54 2.28
C LEU A 37 -3.22 10.75 1.39
N LEU A 38 -4.26 10.69 0.57
CA LEU A 38 -4.75 11.79 -0.25
C LEU A 38 -6.27 11.87 -0.14
N SER A 39 -6.81 13.09 -0.03
CA SER A 39 -8.24 13.35 0.04
C SER A 39 -8.56 14.75 -0.50
N THR A 40 -8.44 15.79 0.31
CA THR A 40 -8.75 17.19 -0.08
C THR A 40 -7.81 17.72 -1.16
N GLU A 41 -6.61 17.21 -1.24
CA GLU A 41 -5.60 17.52 -2.27
C GLU A 41 -6.03 17.06 -3.67
N LEU A 42 -7.05 16.21 -3.75
CA LEU A 42 -7.61 15.70 -5.00
C LEU A 42 -8.86 16.48 -5.45
N ASN A 43 -9.34 17.42 -4.63
CA ASN A 43 -10.52 18.21 -4.94
C ASN A 43 -10.25 19.09 -6.16
N ASP A 44 -11.16 19.03 -7.14
CA ASP A 44 -11.08 19.78 -8.38
C ASP A 44 -9.76 19.61 -9.15
N LEU A 45 -9.04 18.51 -8.93
CA LEU A 45 -7.78 18.25 -9.60
C LEU A 45 -8.00 18.13 -11.11
N ALA A 46 -7.50 19.11 -11.85
CA ALA A 46 -7.69 19.19 -13.27
C ALA A 46 -6.96 18.05 -14.02
N ASN A 47 -7.41 17.75 -15.24
CA ASN A 47 -6.69 16.82 -16.10
C ASN A 47 -5.26 17.31 -16.40
N ASN A 48 -4.31 16.40 -16.46
CA ASN A 48 -2.87 16.65 -16.64
C ASN A 48 -2.23 17.53 -15.56
N THR A 49 -2.82 17.53 -14.36
CA THR A 49 -2.23 18.15 -13.19
C THR A 49 -2.00 17.13 -12.08
N HIS A 50 -1.25 17.51 -11.07
CA HIS A 50 -0.95 16.66 -9.93
C HIS A 50 -1.29 17.37 -8.61
N SER A 51 -1.55 16.57 -7.56
CA SER A 51 -1.77 17.06 -6.21
C SER A 51 -0.48 17.60 -5.61
N ASP A 52 -0.57 18.65 -4.79
CA ASP A 52 0.61 19.30 -4.20
C ASP A 52 1.27 18.45 -3.11
N SER A 53 0.52 17.93 -2.18
CA SER A 53 1.05 17.09 -1.10
C SER A 53 -0.05 16.28 -0.44
N GLY A 54 0.27 15.03 -0.11
CA GLY A 54 -0.60 14.18 0.68
C GLY A 54 -0.21 14.18 2.17
N GLN A 55 -0.95 13.40 2.94
CA GLN A 55 -0.62 13.13 4.32
C GLN A 55 0.72 12.39 4.42
N THR A 56 1.47 12.68 5.48
CA THR A 56 2.71 11.95 5.77
C THR A 56 2.38 10.57 6.32
N LEU A 57 2.95 9.54 5.73
CA LEU A 57 2.98 8.21 6.29
C LEU A 57 4.34 7.96 6.92
N THR A 58 4.33 7.56 8.20
CA THR A 58 5.53 7.28 8.96
C THR A 58 5.74 5.77 8.99
N ASN A 59 6.65 5.28 8.13
CA ASN A 59 7.00 3.85 8.02
C ASN A 59 8.37 3.52 8.65
N ASP A 60 8.99 4.50 9.32
CA ASP A 60 10.26 4.34 10.02
C ASP A 60 10.14 3.54 11.34
N ILE A 61 8.94 3.46 11.90
CA ILE A 61 8.65 2.72 13.14
C ILE A 61 8.09 1.33 12.83
N SER A 62 7.10 1.25 11.96
CA SER A 62 6.43 -0.01 11.63
C SER A 62 7.25 -0.90 10.70
N LEU A 63 8.19 -0.32 9.94
CA LEU A 63 9.06 -1.00 8.97
C LEU A 63 8.28 -1.94 8.03
N ALA A 64 7.05 -1.57 7.71
CA ALA A 64 6.25 -2.32 6.76
C ALA A 64 6.91 -2.28 5.39
N ILE A 65 7.05 -3.44 4.75
CA ILE A 65 7.71 -3.57 3.45
C ILE A 65 6.69 -3.54 2.33
N TYR A 66 5.48 -4.06 2.59
CA TYR A 66 4.43 -4.21 1.59
C TYR A 66 3.20 -3.40 1.95
N GLY A 67 2.40 -3.13 0.95
CA GLY A 67 1.09 -2.52 1.14
C GLY A 67 0.20 -2.67 -0.08
N ASP A 68 -1.09 -2.54 0.18
CA ASP A 68 -2.13 -2.44 -0.84
C ASP A 68 -2.70 -1.03 -0.81
N CYS A 69 -2.86 -0.41 -1.98
CA CYS A 69 -3.46 0.91 -2.10
C CYS A 69 -4.77 0.85 -2.89
N GLU A 70 -5.77 1.55 -2.40
CA GLU A 70 -7.02 1.81 -3.10
C GLU A 70 -7.02 3.26 -3.59
N VAL A 71 -7.28 3.45 -4.87
CA VAL A 71 -7.68 4.73 -5.44
C VAL A 71 -9.19 4.73 -5.60
N TYR A 72 -9.87 5.58 -4.84
CA TYR A 72 -11.26 5.89 -5.06
C TYR A 72 -11.33 7.18 -5.87
N TYR A 73 -11.66 7.04 -7.14
CA TYR A 73 -11.70 8.12 -8.10
C TYR A 73 -13.14 8.59 -8.30
N GLN A 74 -13.36 9.90 -8.20
CA GLN A 74 -14.61 10.55 -8.57
C GLN A 74 -14.32 11.74 -9.48
N ALA A 75 -15.07 11.86 -10.56
CA ALA A 75 -14.93 12.95 -11.52
C ALA A 75 -16.27 13.54 -11.91
N ASN A 76 -16.23 14.69 -12.59
CA ASN A 76 -17.41 15.37 -13.09
C ASN A 76 -18.00 14.72 -14.36
N ALA A 77 -17.21 13.88 -15.02
CA ALA A 77 -17.62 13.12 -16.20
C ALA A 77 -16.87 11.78 -16.24
N ALA A 78 -17.27 10.88 -17.12
CA ALA A 78 -16.55 9.62 -17.32
C ALA A 78 -15.12 9.89 -17.84
N PRO A 79 -14.13 9.12 -17.37
CA PRO A 79 -12.78 9.19 -17.92
C PRO A 79 -12.73 8.92 -19.41
N ASN A 80 -11.80 9.53 -20.12
CA ASN A 80 -11.53 9.25 -21.51
C ASN A 80 -11.03 7.81 -21.72
N THR A 81 -11.14 7.30 -22.92
CA THR A 81 -10.55 6.01 -23.29
C THR A 81 -9.04 6.05 -23.04
N GLY A 82 -8.53 5.09 -22.25
CA GLY A 82 -7.14 5.05 -21.82
C GLY A 82 -6.79 6.00 -20.67
N GLY A 83 -7.79 6.66 -20.08
CA GLY A 83 -7.59 7.51 -18.90
C GLY A 83 -6.97 6.75 -17.72
N SER A 84 -6.15 7.42 -16.96
CA SER A 84 -5.46 6.84 -15.82
C SER A 84 -5.20 7.87 -14.71
N VAL A 85 -4.82 7.38 -13.56
CA VAL A 85 -4.17 8.18 -12.52
C VAL A 85 -2.82 7.55 -12.19
N ALA A 86 -1.80 8.39 -12.02
CA ALA A 86 -0.47 7.95 -11.62
C ALA A 86 -0.22 8.40 -10.19
N VAL A 87 0.25 7.48 -9.34
CA VAL A 87 0.59 7.79 -7.94
C VAL A 87 2.09 7.67 -7.77
N TRP A 88 2.70 8.71 -7.19
CA TRP A 88 4.13 8.79 -6.92
C TRP A 88 4.41 8.83 -5.43
N LEU A 89 5.53 8.23 -5.07
CA LEU A 89 6.05 8.24 -3.72
C LEU A 89 7.11 9.34 -3.59
N ARG A 90 6.97 10.18 -2.57
CA ARG A 90 7.92 11.21 -2.18
C ARG A 90 8.53 10.83 -0.85
N ALA A 91 9.72 10.29 -0.87
CA ALA A 91 10.44 9.90 0.33
C ALA A 91 11.09 11.11 1.02
N ALA A 92 11.17 11.09 2.34
CA ALA A 92 11.96 12.00 3.15
C ALA A 92 13.19 11.26 3.68
N TYR A 93 14.31 11.34 2.96
CA TYR A 93 15.54 10.62 3.34
C TYR A 93 16.18 11.15 4.63
N ASP A 94 15.96 12.42 4.94
CA ASP A 94 16.39 13.06 6.19
C ASP A 94 15.29 13.07 7.28
N GLY A 95 14.15 12.42 7.00
CA GLY A 95 12.98 12.38 7.87
C GLY A 95 12.17 13.68 7.92
N THR A 96 12.56 14.73 7.19
CA THR A 96 11.93 16.06 7.27
C THR A 96 11.59 16.62 5.88
N ASN A 97 12.53 16.58 4.95
CA ASN A 97 12.38 17.15 3.62
C ASN A 97 11.99 16.10 2.60
N TYR A 98 10.85 16.30 1.95
CA TYR A 98 10.34 15.38 0.94
C TYR A 98 10.91 15.74 -0.44
N ALA A 99 11.24 14.71 -1.22
CA ALA A 99 11.66 14.88 -2.59
C ALA A 99 10.65 15.74 -3.37
N HIS A 100 11.14 16.65 -4.19
CA HIS A 100 10.29 17.50 -5.03
C HIS A 100 9.63 16.68 -6.14
N VAL A 101 8.37 16.99 -6.42
CA VAL A 101 7.63 16.46 -7.57
C VAL A 101 7.43 17.61 -8.53
N TYR A 102 8.37 17.81 -9.42
CA TYR A 102 8.20 18.83 -10.46
C TYR A 102 7.99 18.25 -11.85
N THR A 103 8.39 17.00 -12.05
CA THR A 103 8.17 16.30 -13.32
C THR A 103 8.01 14.80 -13.07
N GLU A 104 7.25 14.12 -13.92
CA GLU A 104 7.09 12.65 -13.88
C GLU A 104 8.43 11.91 -13.97
N SER A 105 9.46 12.54 -14.55
CA SER A 105 10.79 11.95 -14.72
C SER A 105 11.66 11.97 -13.47
N SER A 106 11.34 12.78 -12.46
CA SER A 106 12.17 12.96 -11.25
C SER A 106 11.63 12.23 -10.01
N SER A 107 10.43 11.68 -10.08
CA SER A 107 9.75 11.03 -8.96
C SER A 107 9.62 9.53 -9.19
N GLN A 108 9.75 8.75 -8.14
CA GLN A 108 9.50 7.32 -8.22
C GLN A 108 8.01 7.07 -8.36
N THR A 109 7.58 6.61 -9.54
CA THR A 109 6.22 6.14 -9.75
C THR A 109 5.98 4.92 -8.87
N LEU A 110 5.01 5.01 -7.96
CA LEU A 110 4.62 3.89 -7.13
C LEU A 110 3.73 2.93 -7.93
N PHE A 111 2.72 3.47 -8.61
CA PHE A 111 1.86 2.71 -9.51
C PHE A 111 1.07 3.63 -10.46
N ILE A 112 0.56 3.03 -11.52
CA ILE A 112 -0.41 3.65 -12.43
C ILE A 112 -1.68 2.82 -12.37
N ALA A 113 -2.81 3.48 -12.10
CA ALA A 113 -4.13 2.87 -12.09
C ALA A 113 -4.88 3.30 -13.36
N GLY A 114 -5.14 2.35 -14.24
CA GLY A 114 -6.01 2.56 -15.40
C GLY A 114 -7.45 2.76 -14.95
N LEU A 115 -8.12 3.74 -15.53
CA LEU A 115 -9.53 4.00 -15.32
C LEU A 115 -10.33 3.44 -16.51
N ALA A 116 -11.41 2.74 -16.21
CA ALA A 116 -12.28 2.26 -17.26
C ALA A 116 -13.03 3.44 -17.89
N SER A 117 -12.92 3.60 -19.21
CA SER A 117 -13.85 4.44 -19.94
C SER A 117 -15.19 3.72 -19.98
N ASN A 118 -16.15 4.19 -19.22
CA ASN A 118 -17.46 3.57 -19.20
C ASN A 118 -18.43 4.35 -20.10
N PRO A 119 -18.96 3.73 -21.16
CA PRO A 119 -19.94 4.37 -22.04
C PRO A 119 -21.24 4.76 -21.32
N THR A 120 -21.51 4.23 -20.13
CA THR A 120 -22.66 4.59 -19.30
C THR A 120 -22.44 5.81 -18.41
N GLY A 121 -21.30 6.49 -18.52
CA GLY A 121 -21.05 7.76 -17.82
C GLY A 121 -20.71 7.63 -16.33
N VAL A 122 -20.28 6.46 -15.88
CA VAL A 122 -19.88 6.29 -14.46
C VAL A 122 -18.56 7.02 -14.22
N ALA A 123 -18.68 8.12 -13.51
CA ALA A 123 -17.57 8.98 -13.09
C ALA A 123 -16.92 8.53 -11.78
N GLU A 124 -17.36 7.41 -11.21
CA GLU A 124 -16.89 6.87 -9.92
C GLU A 124 -16.26 5.50 -10.12
N GLN A 125 -15.03 5.33 -9.69
CA GLN A 125 -14.30 4.08 -9.82
C GLN A 125 -13.44 3.78 -8.60
N ARG A 126 -13.27 2.49 -8.30
CA ARG A 126 -12.34 1.99 -7.28
C ARG A 126 -11.33 1.08 -7.95
N VAL A 127 -10.06 1.41 -7.78
CA VAL A 127 -8.95 0.60 -8.28
C VAL A 127 -8.05 0.21 -7.11
N VAL A 128 -7.83 -1.09 -6.93
CA VAL A 128 -6.92 -1.60 -5.89
C VAL A 128 -5.66 -2.12 -6.54
N VAL A 129 -4.52 -1.60 -6.09
CA VAL A 129 -3.19 -2.07 -6.48
C VAL A 129 -2.55 -2.74 -5.27
N ARG A 130 -2.10 -3.97 -5.45
CA ARG A 130 -1.63 -4.83 -4.37
C ARG A 130 -0.14 -5.09 -4.45
N ASN A 131 0.42 -5.54 -3.31
CA ASN A 131 1.82 -5.94 -3.20
C ASN A 131 2.82 -4.84 -3.60
N LEU A 132 2.47 -3.59 -3.31
CA LEU A 132 3.37 -2.47 -3.48
C LEU A 132 4.50 -2.55 -2.45
N VAL A 133 5.71 -2.17 -2.85
CA VAL A 133 6.87 -2.11 -1.95
C VAL A 133 7.02 -0.67 -1.45
N PHE A 134 7.07 -0.52 -0.14
CA PHE A 134 7.23 0.78 0.51
C PHE A 134 8.59 0.88 1.21
N PRO A 135 9.27 2.03 1.13
CA PRO A 135 10.52 2.24 1.85
C PRO A 135 10.28 2.34 3.35
N PRO A 136 11.23 1.86 4.19
CA PRO A 136 11.14 1.97 5.65
C PRO A 136 11.51 3.39 6.13
N MET A 137 10.78 4.39 5.68
CA MET A 137 11.00 5.79 5.98
C MET A 137 9.69 6.57 5.93
N ARG A 138 9.75 7.86 6.25
CA ARG A 138 8.61 8.76 6.05
C ARG A 138 8.42 9.06 4.58
N PHE A 139 7.19 9.05 4.13
CA PHE A 139 6.86 9.41 2.76
C PHE A 139 5.49 10.07 2.64
N ARG A 140 5.27 10.72 1.52
CA ARG A 140 4.00 11.24 1.06
C ARG A 140 3.68 10.64 -0.29
N LEU A 141 2.40 10.65 -0.65
CA LEU A 141 1.98 10.33 -2.00
C LEU A 141 1.53 11.60 -2.72
N ASN A 142 1.77 11.64 -4.00
CA ASN A 142 1.16 12.57 -4.93
C ASN A 142 0.42 11.79 -6.00
N LEU A 143 -0.65 12.35 -6.53
CA LEU A 143 -1.41 11.76 -7.62
C LEU A 143 -1.46 12.74 -8.78
N ALA A 144 -1.19 12.25 -10.00
CA ALA A 144 -1.50 12.96 -11.23
C ALA A 144 -2.77 12.43 -11.86
N ASN A 145 -3.56 13.34 -12.35
CA ASN A 145 -4.81 13.04 -13.04
C ASN A 145 -4.60 13.05 -14.55
N HIS A 146 -4.57 11.88 -15.17
CA HIS A 146 -4.50 11.69 -16.63
C HIS A 146 -5.80 11.08 -17.18
N SER A 147 -6.92 11.32 -16.50
CA SER A 147 -8.21 10.74 -16.85
C SER A 147 -8.89 11.39 -18.04
N GLY A 148 -8.43 12.56 -18.46
CA GLY A 148 -9.07 13.40 -19.48
C GLY A 148 -10.13 14.34 -18.93
N VAL A 149 -10.48 14.24 -17.62
CA VAL A 149 -11.53 15.05 -16.98
C VAL A 149 -11.09 15.54 -15.60
N THR A 150 -11.72 16.59 -15.10
CA THR A 150 -11.46 17.12 -13.77
C THR A 150 -12.14 16.25 -12.71
N MET A 151 -11.44 15.96 -11.62
CA MET A 151 -11.99 15.29 -10.45
C MET A 151 -13.09 16.14 -9.81
N LYS A 152 -13.99 15.52 -9.05
CA LYS A 152 -15.00 16.24 -8.27
C LYS A 152 -14.36 17.07 -7.18
N SER A 153 -15.12 18.07 -6.69
CA SER A 153 -14.75 18.91 -5.56
C SER A 153 -14.67 18.19 -4.22
N SER A 154 -15.03 16.92 -4.18
CA SER A 154 -14.91 16.07 -2.99
C SER A 154 -15.04 14.59 -3.33
N GLY A 155 -14.63 13.73 -2.40
CA GLY A 155 -14.90 12.29 -2.41
C GLY A 155 -13.77 11.41 -2.98
N SER A 156 -12.89 11.93 -3.83
CA SER A 156 -11.73 11.16 -4.28
C SER A 156 -10.75 10.92 -3.13
N THR A 157 -10.20 9.70 -3.04
CA THR A 157 -9.20 9.37 -2.02
C THR A 157 -8.16 8.39 -2.52
N VAL A 158 -6.96 8.45 -1.94
CA VAL A 158 -5.99 7.36 -2.00
C VAL A 158 -5.76 6.85 -0.58
N ARG A 159 -6.00 5.57 -0.38
CA ARG A 159 -5.82 4.88 0.89
C ARG A 159 -4.82 3.75 0.72
N CYS A 160 -3.92 3.59 1.67
CA CYS A 160 -3.00 2.46 1.67
C CYS A 160 -3.08 1.72 3.00
N ALA A 161 -3.01 0.39 2.92
CA ALA A 161 -2.88 -0.50 4.06
C ALA A 161 -1.48 -1.12 4.01
N LEU A 162 -0.65 -0.82 5.00
CA LEU A 162 0.71 -1.33 5.09
C LEU A 162 0.76 -2.59 5.96
N TYR A 163 1.61 -3.53 5.57
CA TYR A 163 1.79 -4.78 6.30
C TYR A 163 3.22 -5.32 6.16
N HIS A 164 3.62 -6.15 7.10
CA HIS A 164 4.87 -6.89 7.07
C HIS A 164 4.68 -8.28 7.66
N VAL A 165 5.61 -9.17 7.38
CA VAL A 165 5.67 -10.47 8.03
C VAL A 165 6.35 -10.30 9.39
N ASN A 166 5.64 -10.59 10.46
CA ASN A 166 6.22 -10.60 11.79
C ASN A 166 6.93 -11.95 12.00
N THR A 167 8.25 -11.90 12.10
CA THR A 167 9.08 -13.10 12.35
C THR A 167 9.30 -13.38 13.82
N ASN A 168 8.87 -12.48 14.71
CA ASN A 168 8.93 -12.63 16.16
C ASN A 168 7.57 -13.15 16.65
N GLY A 169 7.41 -14.44 16.70
CA GLY A 169 6.29 -15.11 17.33
C GLY A 169 6.56 -15.38 18.79
#